data_0366419c3efb91f54ca4f7dfbc5de6ed
#
_entry.id   0366419c3efb91f54ca4f7dfbc5de6ed
#
_cell.length_a   1.000
_cell.length_b   1.000
_cell.length_c   1.000
_cell.angle_alpha   90.00
_cell.angle_beta   90.00
_cell.angle_gamma   90.00
#
_symmetry.space_group_name_H-M   'P 1'
#
loop_
_entity.id
_entity.type
_entity.pdbx_description
1 polymer ?
#
loop_
_entity_poly.entity_id
_entity_poly.type
_entity_poly.pdbx_seq_one_letter_code
_entity_poly.pdbx_strand_id
1 'polypeptide(L)'
;MDAGGAVQFGSLLRKARKQRGLSQVELGGDRYSGSYISHLESGRRLASPEVIEFLSRRLGVSPLEWGTSPAGDTRSAAHDDAVEDLLVAERAWSDRDWGSAIAHSKQAAESAAASGDSTRHWEALYVMAQARFAAAEYAAAAELAEQLAEHQTARRFSVARAQALSLASIANRASDRLGWAIAFGARAVEAASAAPPIILSEALMALVSAMSEAGHPPAESRPFLDRLSQLAPRLTSDHSRGMIAWTLGAAAFVAGDPEAGLKYQAEAAKLLDQRRDLRLWLRFHSTAASWRLGAGITDGVPELLQTAAFGLQMVGNSYDMVELRQAEAKLALINGDAERARSMIQAVLDDPVTGGPEMALGQSQLLLAQCYQALGEADQARRQFAVAAMQLEVEGRLRAAVDAWRCSAGQPILTESLTRT
;
A
#
# COMPACT_ATOMS: atom_id res chain seq x y z
N MET A 1 37.77 -1.64 4.95
CA MET A 1 38.74 -0.50 4.84
C MET A 1 38.75 -0.01 3.41
N ASP A 2 38.56 1.28 3.20
CA ASP A 2 38.77 1.94 1.92
C ASP A 2 40.26 2.29 1.69
N ALA A 3 40.61 2.86 0.55
CA ALA A 3 42.00 3.19 0.20
C ALA A 3 42.65 4.17 1.21
N GLY A 4 41.88 5.09 1.80
CA GLY A 4 42.33 6.01 2.85
C GLY A 4 42.66 5.31 4.15
N GLY A 5 41.81 4.38 4.58
CA GLY A 5 42.01 3.54 5.77
C GLY A 5 43.22 2.62 5.65
N ALA A 6 43.52 2.11 4.45
CA ALA A 6 44.70 1.28 4.21
C ALA A 6 46.02 2.05 4.44
N VAL A 7 46.09 3.29 4.00
CA VAL A 7 47.26 4.16 4.18
C VAL A 7 47.46 4.51 5.66
N GLN A 8 46.38 4.81 6.36
CA GLN A 8 46.39 5.13 7.78
C GLN A 8 46.82 3.90 8.62
N PHE A 9 46.21 2.73 8.36
CA PHE A 9 46.61 1.46 9.00
C PHE A 9 48.09 1.18 8.77
N GLY A 10 48.57 1.26 7.52
CA GLY A 10 49.97 1.02 7.16
C GLY A 10 50.95 1.92 7.91
N SER A 11 50.62 3.18 8.06
CA SER A 11 51.42 4.16 8.80
C SER A 11 51.51 3.82 10.29
N LEU A 12 50.38 3.46 10.93
CA LEU A 12 50.32 3.04 12.32
C LEU A 12 51.07 1.72 12.57
N LEU A 13 50.92 0.74 11.66
CA LEU A 13 51.62 -0.53 11.68
C LEU A 13 53.16 -0.33 11.68
N ARG A 14 53.62 0.53 10.75
CA ARG A 14 55.05 0.87 10.66
C ARG A 14 55.59 1.53 11.93
N LYS A 15 54.80 2.43 12.52
CA LYS A 15 55.14 3.14 13.77
C LYS A 15 55.27 2.11 14.93
N ALA A 16 54.26 1.27 15.12
CA ALA A 16 54.23 0.26 16.19
C ALA A 16 55.37 -0.76 16.05
N ARG A 17 55.64 -1.25 14.82
CA ARG A 17 56.76 -2.13 14.55
C ARG A 17 58.10 -1.50 14.93
N LYS A 18 58.36 -0.25 14.50
CA LYS A 18 59.58 0.47 14.83
C LYS A 18 59.75 0.71 16.33
N GLN A 19 58.69 1.00 17.05
CA GLN A 19 58.71 1.13 18.51
C GLN A 19 59.11 -0.13 19.23
N ARG A 20 58.83 -1.32 18.62
CA ARG A 20 59.24 -2.64 19.14
C ARG A 20 60.59 -3.10 18.59
N GLY A 21 61.27 -2.29 17.76
CA GLY A 21 62.57 -2.61 17.20
C GLY A 21 62.58 -3.76 16.19
N LEU A 22 61.42 -4.16 15.67
CA LEU A 22 61.29 -5.30 14.77
C LEU A 22 61.54 -4.91 13.31
N SER A 23 62.20 -5.80 12.55
CA SER A 23 62.22 -5.75 11.09
C SER A 23 60.86 -6.20 10.50
N GLN A 24 60.64 -5.95 9.23
CA GLN A 24 59.43 -6.40 8.53
C GLN A 24 59.35 -7.93 8.47
N VAL A 25 60.47 -8.62 8.35
CA VAL A 25 60.57 -10.07 8.35
C VAL A 25 60.24 -10.65 9.74
N GLU A 26 60.83 -10.06 10.78
CA GLU A 26 60.55 -10.48 12.16
C GLU A 26 59.08 -10.25 12.55
N LEU A 27 58.46 -9.15 12.09
CA LEU A 27 57.04 -8.90 12.32
C LEU A 27 56.15 -9.94 11.61
N GLY A 28 56.50 -10.33 10.38
CA GLY A 28 55.75 -11.34 9.61
C GLY A 28 55.88 -12.75 10.22
N GLY A 29 57.02 -13.05 10.85
CA GLY A 29 57.32 -14.37 11.41
C GLY A 29 57.20 -15.47 10.36
N ASP A 30 56.71 -16.62 10.77
CA ASP A 30 56.55 -17.79 9.89
C ASP A 30 55.26 -17.71 9.03
N ARG A 31 54.41 -16.73 9.31
CA ARG A 31 53.11 -16.66 8.66
C ARG A 31 53.05 -15.72 7.46
N TYR A 32 53.84 -14.62 7.49
CA TYR A 32 53.80 -13.59 6.45
C TYR A 32 55.20 -13.13 6.07
N SER A 33 55.43 -12.98 4.78
CA SER A 33 56.74 -12.51 4.29
C SER A 33 56.97 -11.02 4.62
N GLY A 34 58.26 -10.64 4.75
CA GLY A 34 58.62 -9.22 4.91
C GLY A 34 58.10 -8.33 3.80
N SER A 35 58.02 -8.84 2.57
CA SER A 35 57.41 -8.14 1.43
C SER A 35 55.91 -7.89 1.64
N TYR A 36 55.20 -8.87 2.20
CA TYR A 36 53.76 -8.69 2.52
C TYR A 36 53.56 -7.60 3.57
N ILE A 37 54.37 -7.60 4.63
CA ILE A 37 54.32 -6.54 5.67
C ILE A 37 54.69 -5.18 5.06
N SER A 38 55.67 -5.11 4.15
CA SER A 38 56.01 -3.87 3.43
C SER A 38 54.84 -3.31 2.59
N HIS A 39 54.09 -4.18 1.93
CA HIS A 39 52.90 -3.78 1.18
C HIS A 39 51.76 -3.28 2.08
N LEU A 40 51.58 -3.87 3.26
CA LEU A 40 50.62 -3.39 4.27
C LEU A 40 51.06 -2.01 4.81
N GLU A 41 52.33 -1.82 5.17
CA GLU A 41 52.88 -0.57 5.68
C GLU A 41 52.83 0.58 4.66
N SER A 42 52.86 0.27 3.36
CA SER A 42 52.76 1.26 2.27
C SER A 42 51.31 1.52 1.82
N GLY A 43 50.31 0.85 2.42
CA GLY A 43 48.90 0.96 2.02
C GLY A 43 48.58 0.34 0.68
N ARG A 44 49.54 -0.40 0.05
CA ARG A 44 49.32 -1.06 -1.26
C ARG A 44 48.49 -2.32 -1.16
N ARG A 45 48.28 -2.83 0.06
CA ARG A 45 47.46 -4.00 0.32
C ARG A 45 46.62 -3.79 1.57
N LEU A 46 45.37 -4.25 1.50
CA LEU A 46 44.46 -4.25 2.65
C LEU A 46 44.78 -5.42 3.57
N ALA A 47 44.77 -5.19 4.88
CA ALA A 47 44.87 -6.23 5.87
C ALA A 47 43.49 -6.89 6.10
N SER A 48 43.46 -8.22 6.06
CA SER A 48 42.26 -8.97 6.50
C SER A 48 42.16 -8.93 8.03
N PRO A 49 40.93 -9.18 8.60
CA PRO A 49 40.74 -9.25 10.05
C PRO A 49 41.73 -10.20 10.73
N GLU A 50 42.03 -11.36 10.13
CA GLU A 50 42.99 -12.34 10.64
C GLU A 50 44.41 -11.81 10.68
N VAL A 51 44.79 -11.00 9.68
CA VAL A 51 46.11 -10.34 9.63
C VAL A 51 46.20 -9.27 10.71
N ILE A 52 45.16 -8.49 10.90
CA ILE A 52 45.09 -7.47 11.94
C ILE A 52 45.20 -8.11 13.33
N GLU A 53 44.49 -9.18 13.57
CA GLU A 53 44.57 -9.93 14.84
C GLU A 53 45.93 -10.52 15.09
N PHE A 54 46.58 -11.11 14.07
CA PHE A 54 47.94 -11.63 14.17
C PHE A 54 48.96 -10.53 14.52
N LEU A 55 48.90 -9.41 13.81
CA LEU A 55 49.80 -8.26 14.02
C LEU A 55 49.56 -7.60 15.39
N SER A 56 48.32 -7.50 15.80
CA SER A 56 47.92 -6.97 17.11
C SER A 56 48.51 -7.79 18.26
N ARG A 57 48.37 -9.11 18.21
CA ARG A 57 48.96 -10.03 19.22
C ARG A 57 50.48 -9.93 19.26
N ARG A 58 51.14 -9.83 18.11
CA ARG A 58 52.60 -9.83 18.02
C ARG A 58 53.21 -8.50 18.44
N LEU A 59 52.48 -7.38 18.22
CA LEU A 59 52.93 -6.05 18.63
C LEU A 59 52.41 -5.65 20.02
N GLY A 60 51.47 -6.44 20.61
CA GLY A 60 50.84 -6.10 21.88
C GLY A 60 50.07 -4.79 21.81
N VAL A 61 49.40 -4.54 20.65
CA VAL A 61 48.59 -3.34 20.36
C VAL A 61 47.18 -3.83 20.15
N SER A 62 46.21 -3.14 20.73
CA SER A 62 44.79 -3.48 20.51
C SER A 62 44.39 -3.29 19.02
N PRO A 63 43.59 -4.18 18.44
CA PRO A 63 43.01 -3.96 17.11
C PRO A 63 42.35 -2.59 16.94
N LEU A 64 41.78 -2.03 18.01
CA LEU A 64 41.14 -0.69 18.04
C LEU A 64 42.18 0.44 17.83
N GLU A 65 43.41 0.27 18.21
CA GLU A 65 44.46 1.29 18.06
C GLU A 65 44.95 1.45 16.63
N TRP A 66 44.63 0.50 15.74
CA TRP A 66 44.96 0.57 14.33
C TRP A 66 44.07 1.49 13.51
N GLY A 67 43.14 2.20 14.15
CA GLY A 67 42.14 2.97 13.44
C GLY A 67 41.13 2.08 12.68
N THR A 68 41.17 0.78 12.93
CA THR A 68 40.11 -0.14 12.57
C THR A 68 39.03 0.05 13.61
N SER A 69 38.24 1.10 13.40
CA SER A 69 37.13 1.47 14.29
C SER A 69 36.14 0.30 14.34
N PRO A 70 35.54 0.00 15.49
CA PRO A 70 34.38 -0.89 15.57
C PRO A 70 33.20 -0.48 14.67
N ALA A 71 33.29 0.71 14.04
CA ALA A 71 32.34 1.17 13.04
C ALA A 71 32.20 0.23 11.81
N GLY A 72 33.22 -0.59 11.50
CA GLY A 72 33.11 -1.64 10.48
C GLY A 72 32.28 -2.83 10.97
N ASP A 73 32.54 -3.28 12.21
CA ASP A 73 31.81 -4.41 12.81
C ASP A 73 30.37 -4.01 13.17
N THR A 74 30.17 -2.81 13.73
CA THR A 74 28.82 -2.31 14.04
C THR A 74 27.98 -2.05 12.80
N ARG A 75 28.59 -1.58 11.71
CA ARG A 75 27.90 -1.37 10.44
C ARG A 75 27.59 -2.72 9.75
N SER A 76 28.47 -3.70 9.85
CA SER A 76 28.21 -5.06 9.35
C SER A 76 27.13 -5.75 10.18
N ALA A 77 27.20 -5.68 11.51
CA ALA A 77 26.17 -6.23 12.39
C ALA A 77 24.79 -5.58 12.12
N ALA A 78 24.73 -4.25 12.03
CA ALA A 78 23.48 -3.56 11.70
C ALA A 78 22.93 -3.91 10.31
N HIS A 79 23.80 -4.22 9.34
CA HIS A 79 23.37 -4.72 8.04
C HIS A 79 22.78 -6.13 8.16
N ASP A 80 23.44 -7.03 8.90
CA ASP A 80 22.97 -8.41 9.12
C ASP A 80 21.65 -8.40 9.90
N ASP A 81 21.53 -7.59 10.96
CA ASP A 81 20.28 -7.40 11.72
C ASP A 81 19.14 -6.92 10.82
N ALA A 82 19.40 -5.97 9.89
CA ALA A 82 18.40 -5.49 8.96
C ALA A 82 17.89 -6.58 8.01
N VAL A 83 18.77 -7.51 7.60
CA VAL A 83 18.39 -8.67 6.77
C VAL A 83 17.53 -9.64 7.57
N GLU A 84 17.95 -10.00 8.77
CA GLU A 84 17.23 -10.95 9.62
C GLU A 84 15.83 -10.43 9.98
N ASP A 85 15.72 -9.17 10.43
CA ASP A 85 14.44 -8.55 10.75
C ASP A 85 13.52 -8.46 9.52
N LEU A 86 14.05 -8.17 8.34
CA LEU A 86 13.24 -8.12 7.12
C LEU A 86 12.68 -9.52 6.76
N LEU A 87 13.49 -10.58 6.89
CA LEU A 87 13.03 -11.96 6.67
C LEU A 87 11.93 -12.35 7.66
N VAL A 88 12.05 -11.93 8.94
CA VAL A 88 11.00 -12.16 9.94
C VAL A 88 9.74 -11.37 9.61
N ALA A 89 9.87 -10.12 9.14
CA ALA A 89 8.74 -9.31 8.69
C ALA A 89 8.00 -9.95 7.50
N GLU A 90 8.74 -10.48 6.52
CA GLU A 90 8.16 -11.21 5.37
C GLU A 90 7.45 -12.51 5.81
N ARG A 91 8.01 -13.19 6.80
CA ARG A 91 7.36 -14.37 7.38
C ARG A 91 6.05 -13.99 8.08
N ALA A 92 6.06 -12.97 8.93
CA ALA A 92 4.89 -12.45 9.61
C ALA A 92 3.83 -11.98 8.60
N TRP A 93 4.24 -11.32 7.52
CA TRP A 93 3.37 -10.97 6.38
C TRP A 93 2.67 -12.21 5.80
N SER A 94 3.43 -13.29 5.54
CA SER A 94 2.89 -14.53 4.98
C SER A 94 1.87 -15.19 5.92
N ASP A 95 2.09 -15.06 7.23
CA ASP A 95 1.20 -15.57 8.27
C ASP A 95 0.01 -14.61 8.58
N ARG A 96 -0.05 -13.45 7.92
CA ARG A 96 -1.03 -12.38 8.12
C ARG A 96 -0.98 -11.78 9.54
N ASP A 97 0.15 -11.89 10.21
CA ASP A 97 0.44 -11.19 11.47
C ASP A 97 0.97 -9.78 11.17
N TRP A 98 0.02 -8.88 10.91
CA TRP A 98 0.37 -7.51 10.52
C TRP A 98 1.11 -6.76 11.63
N GLY A 99 0.80 -7.02 12.89
CA GLY A 99 1.49 -6.40 14.04
C GLY A 99 2.97 -6.75 14.06
N SER A 100 3.30 -8.04 13.97
CA SER A 100 4.68 -8.51 13.90
C SER A 100 5.38 -8.04 12.61
N ALA A 101 4.68 -8.03 11.47
CA ALA A 101 5.24 -7.51 10.22
C ALA A 101 5.62 -6.03 10.34
N ILE A 102 4.78 -5.18 10.93
CA ILE A 102 5.07 -3.76 11.19
C ILE A 102 6.26 -3.61 12.16
N ALA A 103 6.28 -4.37 13.26
CA ALA A 103 7.33 -4.25 14.28
C ALA A 103 8.71 -4.62 13.71
N HIS A 104 8.84 -5.77 13.04
CA HIS A 104 10.10 -6.21 12.46
C HIS A 104 10.52 -5.37 11.26
N SER A 105 9.60 -4.92 10.41
CA SER A 105 9.94 -3.96 9.34
C SER A 105 10.48 -2.64 9.88
N LYS A 106 9.96 -2.17 11.02
CA LYS A 106 10.49 -0.98 11.69
C LYS A 106 11.93 -1.20 12.18
N GLN A 107 12.19 -2.32 12.85
CA GLN A 107 13.54 -2.68 13.30
C GLN A 107 14.52 -2.80 12.12
N ALA A 108 14.11 -3.50 11.06
CA ALA A 108 14.88 -3.61 9.83
C ALA A 108 15.23 -2.22 9.23
N ALA A 109 14.27 -1.30 9.22
CA ALA A 109 14.49 0.06 8.72
C ALA A 109 15.49 0.83 9.59
N GLU A 110 15.40 0.73 10.93
CA GLU A 110 16.33 1.36 11.86
C GLU A 110 17.76 0.82 11.69
N SER A 111 17.91 -0.50 11.59
CA SER A 111 19.21 -1.17 11.37
C SER A 111 19.80 -0.86 9.98
N ALA A 112 18.96 -0.81 8.93
CA ALA A 112 19.39 -0.41 7.59
C ALA A 112 19.85 1.05 7.54
N ALA A 113 19.17 1.96 8.25
CA ALA A 113 19.59 3.35 8.38
C ALA A 113 20.92 3.48 9.12
N ALA A 114 21.14 2.71 10.20
CA ALA A 114 22.40 2.70 10.96
C ALA A 114 23.58 2.16 10.13
N SER A 115 23.34 1.15 9.27
CA SER A 115 24.35 0.63 8.34
C SER A 115 24.62 1.54 7.13
N GLY A 116 23.69 2.50 6.86
CA GLY A 116 23.71 3.37 5.67
C GLY A 116 23.21 2.68 4.40
N ASP A 117 22.50 1.55 4.53
CA ASP A 117 21.89 0.84 3.39
C ASP A 117 20.53 1.45 3.04
N SER A 118 20.58 2.45 2.19
CA SER A 118 19.39 3.16 1.73
C SER A 118 18.37 2.28 0.98
N THR A 119 18.83 1.25 0.30
CA THR A 119 17.93 0.37 -0.46
C THR A 119 17.13 -0.52 0.50
N ARG A 120 17.80 -1.16 1.46
CA ARG A 120 17.11 -1.94 2.48
C ARG A 120 16.24 -1.09 3.41
N HIS A 121 16.68 0.12 3.72
CA HIS A 121 15.87 1.07 4.48
C HIS A 121 14.54 1.33 3.75
N TRP A 122 14.59 1.59 2.43
CA TRP A 122 13.39 1.76 1.62
C TRP A 122 12.54 0.48 1.57
N GLU A 123 13.16 -0.69 1.35
CA GLU A 123 12.46 -2.00 1.33
C GLU A 123 11.71 -2.26 2.63
N ALA A 124 12.38 -2.10 3.77
CA ALA A 124 11.78 -2.32 5.09
C ALA A 124 10.59 -1.37 5.34
N LEU A 125 10.75 -0.08 5.03
CA LEU A 125 9.65 0.89 5.15
C LEU A 125 8.50 0.58 4.18
N TYR A 126 8.78 0.05 2.99
CA TYR A 126 7.75 -0.34 2.04
C TYR A 126 6.94 -1.56 2.53
N VAL A 127 7.61 -2.59 3.08
CA VAL A 127 6.93 -3.71 3.74
C VAL A 127 6.09 -3.22 4.92
N MET A 128 6.60 -2.28 5.74
CA MET A 128 5.85 -1.67 6.83
C MET A 128 4.60 -0.93 6.33
N ALA A 129 4.70 -0.16 5.25
CA ALA A 129 3.57 0.56 4.68
C ALA A 129 2.49 -0.40 4.15
N GLN A 130 2.91 -1.49 3.49
CA GLN A 130 1.98 -2.54 3.04
C GLN A 130 1.31 -3.26 4.23
N ALA A 131 2.05 -3.57 5.29
CA ALA A 131 1.51 -4.22 6.49
C ALA A 131 0.51 -3.32 7.21
N ARG A 132 0.78 -2.01 7.32
CA ARG A 132 -0.17 -1.01 7.83
C ARG A 132 -1.45 -0.96 6.99
N PHE A 133 -1.31 -0.95 5.67
CA PHE A 133 -2.47 -1.00 4.77
C PHE A 133 -3.30 -2.27 4.98
N ALA A 134 -2.65 -3.44 5.10
CA ALA A 134 -3.33 -4.71 5.36
C ALA A 134 -4.00 -4.76 6.73
N ALA A 135 -3.44 -4.07 7.73
CA ALA A 135 -4.01 -3.87 9.06
C ALA A 135 -5.15 -2.83 9.10
N ALA A 136 -5.53 -2.25 7.95
CA ALA A 136 -6.49 -1.15 7.83
C ALA A 136 -6.06 0.19 8.47
N GLU A 137 -4.77 0.37 8.77
CA GLU A 137 -4.17 1.64 9.19
C GLU A 137 -3.92 2.54 7.96
N TYR A 138 -4.98 2.86 7.20
CA TYR A 138 -4.86 3.45 5.86
C TYR A 138 -4.19 4.82 5.85
N ALA A 139 -4.50 5.69 6.81
CA ALA A 139 -3.88 7.00 6.92
C ALA A 139 -2.36 6.90 7.15
N ALA A 140 -1.93 6.05 8.09
CA ALA A 140 -0.51 5.83 8.38
C ALA A 140 0.23 5.14 7.21
N ALA A 141 -0.45 4.25 6.49
CA ALA A 141 0.08 3.63 5.27
C ALA A 141 0.29 4.69 4.16
N ALA A 142 -0.67 5.61 3.98
CA ALA A 142 -0.59 6.68 3.00
C ALA A 142 0.58 7.63 3.30
N GLU A 143 0.70 8.13 4.53
CA GLU A 143 1.79 9.02 4.95
C GLU A 143 3.17 8.39 4.70
N LEU A 144 3.32 7.12 5.05
CA LEU A 144 4.57 6.41 4.84
C LEU A 144 4.86 6.18 3.35
N ALA A 145 3.86 5.81 2.55
CA ALA A 145 4.00 5.63 1.11
C ALA A 145 4.35 6.96 0.39
N GLU A 146 3.80 8.09 0.83
CA GLU A 146 4.14 9.42 0.34
C GLU A 146 5.62 9.76 0.61
N GLN A 147 6.11 9.49 1.83
CA GLN A 147 7.52 9.67 2.18
C GLN A 147 8.43 8.76 1.33
N LEU A 148 8.04 7.51 1.12
CA LEU A 148 8.77 6.55 0.31
C LEU A 148 8.90 6.97 -1.16
N ALA A 149 7.89 7.64 -1.73
CA ALA A 149 7.94 8.15 -3.10
C ALA A 149 9.00 9.25 -3.31
N GLU A 150 9.35 9.97 -2.24
CA GLU A 150 10.38 11.01 -2.25
C GLU A 150 11.74 10.54 -1.71
N HIS A 151 11.84 9.28 -1.26
CA HIS A 151 13.07 8.70 -0.76
C HIS A 151 14.14 8.61 -1.85
N GLN A 152 15.44 8.66 -1.47
CA GLN A 152 16.55 8.62 -2.44
C GLN A 152 16.55 7.36 -3.32
N THR A 153 16.13 6.22 -2.81
CA THR A 153 15.97 4.97 -3.58
C THR A 153 14.90 5.12 -4.66
N ALA A 154 13.75 5.71 -4.34
CA ALA A 154 12.68 5.97 -5.30
C ALA A 154 13.08 7.01 -6.37
N ARG A 155 13.92 7.98 -6.02
CA ARG A 155 14.48 8.94 -7.01
C ARG A 155 15.43 8.26 -7.99
N ARG A 156 16.10 7.19 -7.57
CA ARG A 156 17.04 6.42 -8.40
C ARG A 156 16.34 5.34 -9.24
N PHE A 157 15.30 4.69 -8.68
CA PHE A 157 14.63 3.55 -9.30
C PHE A 157 13.16 3.89 -9.55
N SER A 158 12.79 4.07 -10.82
CA SER A 158 11.41 4.42 -11.23
C SER A 158 10.37 3.38 -10.80
N VAL A 159 10.73 2.10 -10.75
CA VAL A 159 9.85 1.02 -10.27
C VAL A 159 9.53 1.21 -8.78
N ALA A 160 10.54 1.46 -7.93
CA ALA A 160 10.31 1.73 -6.51
C ALA A 160 9.43 2.97 -6.31
N ARG A 161 9.68 4.03 -7.09
CA ARG A 161 8.84 5.24 -7.06
C ARG A 161 7.40 4.94 -7.47
N ALA A 162 7.20 4.18 -8.55
CA ALA A 162 5.87 3.80 -9.01
C ALA A 162 5.11 2.98 -7.97
N GLN A 163 5.77 2.01 -7.32
CA GLN A 163 5.17 1.18 -6.27
C GLN A 163 4.76 2.02 -5.05
N ALA A 164 5.63 2.91 -4.57
CA ALA A 164 5.31 3.80 -3.46
C ALA A 164 4.14 4.74 -3.79
N LEU A 165 4.13 5.34 -4.99
CA LEU A 165 3.05 6.21 -5.46
C LEU A 165 1.73 5.45 -5.65
N SER A 166 1.78 4.21 -6.14
CA SER A 166 0.58 3.35 -6.26
C SER A 166 0.01 3.02 -4.89
N LEU A 167 0.86 2.67 -3.92
CA LEU A 167 0.44 2.42 -2.55
C LEU A 167 -0.13 3.69 -1.89
N ALA A 168 0.49 4.86 -2.09
CA ALA A 168 -0.02 6.14 -1.63
C ALA A 168 -1.41 6.44 -2.22
N SER A 169 -1.61 6.17 -3.53
CA SER A 169 -2.91 6.32 -4.19
C SER A 169 -3.97 5.41 -3.57
N ILE A 170 -3.67 4.12 -3.42
CA ILE A 170 -4.60 3.12 -2.88
C ILE A 170 -4.94 3.43 -1.41
N ALA A 171 -3.95 3.81 -0.60
CA ALA A 171 -4.14 4.12 0.81
C ALA A 171 -4.92 5.42 1.03
N ASN A 172 -4.65 6.46 0.23
CA ASN A 172 -5.46 7.69 0.24
C ASN A 172 -6.90 7.43 -0.21
N ARG A 173 -7.13 6.56 -1.21
CA ARG A 173 -8.46 6.15 -1.63
C ARG A 173 -9.20 5.41 -0.51
N ALA A 174 -8.53 4.48 0.18
CA ALA A 174 -9.09 3.75 1.32
C ALA A 174 -9.37 4.62 2.55
N SER A 175 -8.76 5.81 2.62
CA SER A 175 -9.03 6.84 3.64
C SER A 175 -9.98 7.94 3.12
N ASP A 176 -10.66 7.70 1.99
CA ASP A 176 -11.57 8.65 1.32
C ASP A 176 -10.98 10.04 1.01
N ARG A 177 -9.65 10.10 0.86
CA ARG A 177 -8.93 11.30 0.38
C ARG A 177 -8.76 11.23 -1.14
N LEU A 178 -9.90 11.20 -1.88
CA LEU A 178 -9.93 10.88 -3.32
C LEU A 178 -9.10 11.84 -4.19
N GLY A 179 -9.04 13.12 -3.85
CA GLY A 179 -8.21 14.09 -4.56
C GLY A 179 -6.72 13.74 -4.51
N TRP A 180 -6.22 13.36 -3.33
CA TRP A 180 -4.84 12.88 -3.17
C TRP A 180 -4.61 11.53 -3.84
N ALA A 181 -5.58 10.62 -3.75
CA ALA A 181 -5.50 9.33 -4.42
C ALA A 181 -5.30 9.49 -5.94
N ILE A 182 -6.05 10.38 -6.58
CA ILE A 182 -5.94 10.69 -8.02
C ILE A 182 -4.57 11.33 -8.32
N ALA A 183 -4.13 12.30 -7.53
CA ALA A 183 -2.85 12.96 -7.73
C ALA A 183 -1.67 11.98 -7.65
N PHE A 184 -1.64 11.11 -6.63
CA PHE A 184 -0.60 10.08 -6.50
C PHE A 184 -0.72 9.00 -7.58
N GLY A 185 -1.93 8.58 -7.94
CA GLY A 185 -2.18 7.64 -9.04
C GLY A 185 -1.66 8.14 -10.39
N ALA A 186 -1.87 9.41 -10.72
CA ALA A 186 -1.35 10.02 -11.94
C ALA A 186 0.18 10.03 -11.96
N ARG A 187 0.81 10.41 -10.84
CA ARG A 187 2.29 10.36 -10.70
C ARG A 187 2.82 8.92 -10.76
N ALA A 188 2.07 7.93 -10.24
CA ALA A 188 2.43 6.52 -10.32
C ALA A 188 2.46 6.03 -11.78
N VAL A 189 1.44 6.38 -12.58
CA VAL A 189 1.37 6.04 -14.01
C VAL A 189 2.52 6.67 -14.80
N GLU A 190 2.89 7.91 -14.49
CA GLU A 190 4.05 8.58 -15.09
C GLU A 190 5.36 7.83 -14.72
N ALA A 191 5.58 7.55 -13.45
CA ALA A 191 6.76 6.83 -12.97
C ALA A 191 6.86 5.40 -13.54
N ALA A 192 5.72 4.75 -13.77
CA ALA A 192 5.62 3.40 -14.33
C ALA A 192 5.69 3.34 -15.86
N SER A 193 5.85 4.46 -16.57
CA SER A 193 5.72 4.53 -18.04
C SER A 193 6.65 3.58 -18.80
N ALA A 194 7.86 3.33 -18.30
CA ALA A 194 8.84 2.38 -18.85
C ALA A 194 9.02 1.12 -17.96
N ALA A 195 8.16 0.93 -16.95
CA ALA A 195 8.24 -0.21 -16.04
C ALA A 195 7.65 -1.49 -16.66
N PRO A 196 7.91 -2.67 -16.07
CA PRO A 196 7.25 -3.91 -16.46
C PRO A 196 5.72 -3.79 -16.46
N PRO A 197 5.00 -4.53 -17.33
CA PRO A 197 3.54 -4.46 -17.48
C PRO A 197 2.77 -4.58 -16.17
N ILE A 198 3.24 -5.39 -15.22
CA ILE A 198 2.59 -5.57 -13.92
C ILE A 198 2.59 -4.26 -13.11
N ILE A 199 3.71 -3.56 -13.02
CA ILE A 199 3.83 -2.30 -12.26
C ILE A 199 2.97 -1.20 -12.90
N LEU A 200 3.00 -1.11 -14.22
CA LEU A 200 2.15 -0.14 -14.92
C LEU A 200 0.66 -0.44 -14.74
N SER A 201 0.26 -1.72 -14.74
CA SER A 201 -1.14 -2.09 -14.52
C SER A 201 -1.62 -1.75 -13.11
N GLU A 202 -0.77 -1.95 -12.09
CA GLU A 202 -1.07 -1.55 -10.70
C GLU A 202 -1.27 -0.04 -10.58
N ALA A 203 -0.40 0.76 -11.19
CA ALA A 203 -0.53 2.22 -11.18
C ALA A 203 -1.81 2.70 -11.91
N LEU A 204 -2.13 2.09 -13.06
CA LEU A 204 -3.35 2.40 -13.80
C LEU A 204 -4.62 2.01 -13.03
N MET A 205 -4.63 0.83 -12.39
CA MET A 205 -5.75 0.39 -11.55
C MET A 205 -5.96 1.33 -10.35
N ALA A 206 -4.88 1.77 -9.69
CA ALA A 206 -4.97 2.72 -8.58
C ALA A 206 -5.61 4.05 -9.03
N LEU A 207 -5.13 4.62 -10.14
CA LEU A 207 -5.66 5.86 -10.70
C LEU A 207 -7.13 5.73 -11.11
N VAL A 208 -7.45 4.72 -11.93
CA VAL A 208 -8.81 4.52 -12.46
C VAL A 208 -9.81 4.27 -11.34
N SER A 209 -9.44 3.48 -10.32
CA SER A 209 -10.31 3.22 -9.18
C SER A 209 -10.63 4.51 -8.41
N ALA A 210 -9.62 5.36 -8.17
CA ALA A 210 -9.81 6.64 -7.49
C ALA A 210 -10.68 7.60 -8.32
N MET A 211 -10.45 7.70 -9.63
CA MET A 211 -11.28 8.52 -10.54
C MET A 211 -12.74 8.04 -10.58
N SER A 212 -12.95 6.71 -10.60
CA SER A 212 -14.30 6.14 -10.63
C SER A 212 -15.08 6.45 -9.35
N GLU A 213 -14.44 6.32 -8.18
CA GLU A 213 -15.07 6.62 -6.89
C GLU A 213 -15.31 8.12 -6.68
N ALA A 214 -14.44 8.98 -7.21
CA ALA A 214 -14.64 10.43 -7.18
C ALA A 214 -15.74 10.91 -8.16
N GLY A 215 -16.22 10.02 -9.03
CA GLY A 215 -17.25 10.35 -10.03
C GLY A 215 -16.73 11.18 -11.20
N HIS A 216 -15.46 11.03 -11.56
CA HIS A 216 -14.91 11.70 -12.74
C HIS A 216 -15.64 11.29 -14.02
N PRO A 217 -15.79 12.22 -15.00
CA PRO A 217 -16.40 11.92 -16.28
C PRO A 217 -15.69 10.73 -16.96
N PRO A 218 -16.45 9.76 -17.53
CA PRO A 218 -15.87 8.59 -18.20
C PRO A 218 -14.87 8.92 -19.31
N ALA A 219 -15.03 10.06 -19.98
CA ALA A 219 -14.11 10.53 -21.02
C ALA A 219 -12.69 10.78 -20.49
N GLU A 220 -12.54 11.22 -19.23
CA GLU A 220 -11.24 11.49 -18.62
C GLU A 220 -10.47 10.22 -18.27
N SER A 221 -11.17 9.15 -17.84
CA SER A 221 -10.56 7.86 -17.51
C SER A 221 -10.30 6.97 -18.73
N ARG A 222 -10.95 7.25 -19.87
CA ARG A 222 -10.89 6.41 -21.09
C ARG A 222 -9.47 6.08 -21.56
N PRO A 223 -8.52 7.02 -21.67
CA PRO A 223 -7.16 6.70 -22.13
C PRO A 223 -6.43 5.69 -21.20
N PHE A 224 -6.70 5.75 -19.90
CA PHE A 224 -6.12 4.84 -18.91
C PHE A 224 -6.78 3.47 -18.96
N LEU A 225 -8.10 3.41 -19.19
CA LEU A 225 -8.85 2.16 -19.36
C LEU A 225 -8.41 1.42 -20.63
N ASP A 226 -8.27 2.10 -21.76
CA ASP A 226 -7.80 1.54 -23.01
C ASP A 226 -6.39 0.95 -22.85
N ARG A 227 -5.50 1.67 -22.15
CA ARG A 227 -4.15 1.19 -21.85
C ARG A 227 -4.16 -0.02 -20.92
N LEU A 228 -5.02 -0.02 -19.89
CA LEU A 228 -5.18 -1.12 -18.95
C LEU A 228 -5.70 -2.39 -19.66
N SER A 229 -6.69 -2.24 -20.53
CA SER A 229 -7.22 -3.33 -21.35
C SER A 229 -6.15 -3.97 -22.27
N GLN A 230 -5.26 -3.15 -22.86
CA GLN A 230 -4.15 -3.63 -23.70
C GLN A 230 -3.06 -4.35 -22.88
N LEU A 231 -2.93 -4.08 -21.59
CA LEU A 231 -1.96 -4.74 -20.72
C LEU A 231 -2.44 -6.11 -20.24
N ALA A 232 -3.74 -6.33 -20.06
CA ALA A 232 -4.31 -7.57 -19.52
C ALA A 232 -3.75 -8.84 -20.19
N PRO A 233 -3.74 -8.98 -21.55
CA PRO A 233 -3.22 -10.17 -22.21
C PRO A 233 -1.69 -10.34 -22.09
N ARG A 234 -0.97 -9.32 -21.65
CA ARG A 234 0.50 -9.36 -21.45
C ARG A 234 0.89 -9.88 -20.07
N LEU A 235 -0.07 -10.05 -19.16
CA LEU A 235 0.15 -10.57 -17.82
C LEU A 235 -0.09 -12.07 -17.77
N THR A 236 0.81 -12.79 -17.11
CA THR A 236 0.74 -14.25 -16.94
C THR A 236 -0.10 -14.66 -15.72
N SER A 237 -0.25 -13.79 -14.74
CA SER A 237 -0.99 -14.04 -13.51
C SER A 237 -2.50 -13.88 -13.74
N ASP A 238 -3.27 -14.94 -13.48
CA ASP A 238 -4.73 -14.90 -13.50
C ASP A 238 -5.26 -13.87 -12.49
N HIS A 239 -4.66 -13.81 -11.30
CA HIS A 239 -5.02 -12.82 -10.28
C HIS A 239 -4.89 -11.38 -10.81
N SER A 240 -3.75 -11.03 -11.43
CA SER A 240 -3.54 -9.67 -11.96
C SER A 240 -4.51 -9.35 -13.09
N ARG A 241 -4.82 -10.33 -13.96
CA ARG A 241 -5.85 -10.17 -15.00
C ARG A 241 -7.24 -10.02 -14.40
N GLY A 242 -7.55 -10.78 -13.34
CA GLY A 242 -8.81 -10.67 -12.59
C GLY A 242 -9.00 -9.30 -11.94
N MET A 243 -7.93 -8.74 -11.36
CA MET A 243 -7.94 -7.39 -10.80
C MET A 243 -8.18 -6.31 -11.88
N ILE A 244 -7.57 -6.47 -13.05
CA ILE A 244 -7.83 -5.59 -14.20
C ILE A 244 -9.30 -5.70 -14.63
N ALA A 245 -9.84 -6.90 -14.78
CA ALA A 245 -11.23 -7.12 -15.16
C ALA A 245 -12.19 -6.50 -14.13
N TRP A 246 -11.90 -6.64 -12.82
CA TRP A 246 -12.69 -5.98 -11.77
C TRP A 246 -12.68 -4.46 -11.93
N THR A 247 -11.51 -3.84 -12.14
CA THR A 247 -11.38 -2.39 -12.33
C THR A 247 -12.11 -1.90 -13.59
N LEU A 248 -11.98 -2.62 -14.72
CA LEU A 248 -12.67 -2.30 -15.96
C LEU A 248 -14.20 -2.43 -15.79
N GLY A 249 -14.65 -3.43 -15.03
CA GLY A 249 -16.07 -3.62 -14.73
C GLY A 249 -16.65 -2.48 -13.90
N ALA A 250 -15.97 -2.03 -12.86
CA ALA A 250 -16.38 -0.87 -12.06
C ALA A 250 -16.47 0.40 -12.92
N ALA A 251 -15.47 0.66 -13.75
CA ALA A 251 -15.44 1.81 -14.64
C ALA A 251 -16.56 1.76 -15.71
N ALA A 252 -16.91 0.58 -16.21
CA ALA A 252 -18.01 0.41 -17.15
C ALA A 252 -19.37 0.77 -16.52
N PHE A 253 -19.61 0.34 -15.26
CA PHE A 253 -20.83 0.77 -14.53
C PHE A 253 -20.88 2.28 -14.34
N VAL A 254 -19.75 2.91 -13.97
CA VAL A 254 -19.67 4.39 -13.84
C VAL A 254 -19.94 5.08 -15.18
N ALA A 255 -19.52 4.46 -16.29
CA ALA A 255 -19.77 4.97 -17.64
C ALA A 255 -21.22 4.78 -18.12
N GLY A 256 -22.07 4.10 -17.34
CA GLY A 256 -23.46 3.80 -17.74
C GLY A 256 -23.56 2.62 -18.74
N ASP A 257 -22.56 1.77 -18.82
CA ASP A 257 -22.54 0.55 -19.63
C ASP A 257 -22.61 -0.70 -18.73
N PRO A 258 -23.79 -1.05 -18.23
CA PRO A 258 -23.95 -2.20 -17.34
C PRO A 258 -23.70 -3.54 -18.04
N GLU A 259 -23.87 -3.64 -19.35
CA GLU A 259 -23.61 -4.86 -20.11
C GLU A 259 -22.10 -5.18 -20.11
N ALA A 260 -21.26 -4.22 -20.44
CA ALA A 260 -19.82 -4.35 -20.31
C ALA A 260 -19.39 -4.59 -18.84
N GLY A 261 -20.03 -3.90 -17.88
CA GLY A 261 -19.80 -4.09 -16.45
C GLY A 261 -20.01 -5.54 -16.01
N LEU A 262 -21.13 -6.15 -16.36
CA LEU A 262 -21.44 -7.55 -16.06
C LEU A 262 -20.48 -8.53 -16.75
N LYS A 263 -20.08 -8.26 -17.99
CA LYS A 263 -19.11 -9.08 -18.72
C LYS A 263 -17.76 -9.10 -17.99
N TYR A 264 -17.25 -7.92 -17.59
CA TYR A 264 -15.99 -7.84 -16.85
C TYR A 264 -16.09 -8.44 -15.44
N GLN A 265 -17.22 -8.30 -14.74
CA GLN A 265 -17.44 -8.99 -13.47
C GLN A 265 -17.40 -10.52 -13.63
N ALA A 266 -18.02 -11.06 -14.69
CA ALA A 266 -17.97 -12.49 -14.97
C ALA A 266 -16.55 -12.98 -15.30
N GLU A 267 -15.74 -12.17 -15.97
CA GLU A 267 -14.32 -12.44 -16.23
C GLU A 267 -13.52 -12.41 -14.92
N ALA A 268 -13.68 -11.38 -14.10
CA ALA A 268 -13.02 -11.28 -12.81
C ALA A 268 -13.35 -12.47 -11.89
N ALA A 269 -14.62 -12.86 -11.81
CA ALA A 269 -15.06 -14.02 -11.03
C ALA A 269 -14.41 -15.35 -11.42
N LYS A 270 -14.04 -15.53 -12.70
CA LYS A 270 -13.31 -16.71 -13.18
C LYS A 270 -11.84 -16.70 -12.83
N LEU A 271 -11.23 -15.53 -12.73
CA LEU A 271 -9.79 -15.34 -12.58
C LEU A 271 -9.35 -15.14 -11.13
N LEU A 272 -10.22 -14.59 -10.27
CA LEU A 272 -9.96 -14.40 -8.85
C LEU A 272 -10.21 -15.69 -8.08
N ASP A 273 -9.16 -16.22 -7.44
CA ASP A 273 -9.23 -17.47 -6.66
C ASP A 273 -9.27 -17.18 -5.16
N GLN A 274 -10.32 -17.65 -4.49
CA GLN A 274 -10.50 -17.56 -3.03
C GLN A 274 -9.35 -18.19 -2.24
N ARG A 275 -8.67 -19.20 -2.80
CA ARG A 275 -7.53 -19.88 -2.16
C ARG A 275 -6.31 -18.99 -2.07
N ARG A 276 -6.18 -18.02 -2.97
CA ARG A 276 -5.07 -17.08 -2.99
C ARG A 276 -5.28 -15.95 -1.99
N ASP A 277 -6.46 -15.32 -2.03
CA ASP A 277 -6.84 -14.26 -1.11
C ASP A 277 -8.35 -14.26 -0.89
N LEU A 278 -8.75 -14.91 0.21
CA LEU A 278 -10.16 -15.06 0.57
C LEU A 278 -10.83 -13.71 0.82
N ARG A 279 -10.16 -12.79 1.55
CA ARG A 279 -10.73 -11.46 1.85
C ARG A 279 -10.95 -10.66 0.58
N LEU A 280 -9.98 -10.62 -0.32
CA LEU A 280 -10.10 -9.91 -1.59
C LEU A 280 -11.20 -10.50 -2.46
N TRP A 281 -11.31 -11.83 -2.52
CA TRP A 281 -12.36 -12.53 -3.26
C TRP A 281 -13.76 -12.19 -2.71
N LEU A 282 -13.92 -12.12 -1.39
CA LEU A 282 -15.19 -11.75 -0.74
C LEU A 282 -15.52 -10.26 -0.98
N ARG A 283 -14.54 -9.38 -0.92
CA ARG A 283 -14.69 -7.96 -1.25
C ARG A 283 -15.12 -7.77 -2.70
N PHE A 284 -14.58 -8.57 -3.62
CA PHE A 284 -15.04 -8.56 -5.01
C PHE A 284 -16.55 -8.85 -5.09
N HIS A 285 -17.08 -9.82 -4.33
CA HIS A 285 -18.52 -10.13 -4.33
C HIS A 285 -19.36 -8.97 -3.76
N SER A 286 -18.93 -8.37 -2.65
CA SER A 286 -19.60 -7.21 -2.06
C SER A 286 -19.65 -6.01 -3.02
N THR A 287 -18.51 -5.65 -3.62
CA THR A 287 -18.43 -4.55 -4.58
C THR A 287 -19.16 -4.86 -5.89
N ALA A 288 -19.15 -6.09 -6.37
CA ALA A 288 -19.92 -6.49 -7.54
C ALA A 288 -21.43 -6.29 -7.32
N ALA A 289 -21.92 -6.67 -6.12
CA ALA A 289 -23.29 -6.40 -5.72
C ALA A 289 -23.60 -4.89 -5.69
N SER A 290 -22.73 -4.08 -5.06
CA SER A 290 -22.89 -2.63 -4.97
C SER A 290 -22.98 -1.95 -6.34
N TRP A 291 -22.13 -2.36 -7.29
CA TRP A 291 -22.18 -1.80 -8.66
C TRP A 291 -23.44 -2.20 -9.42
N ARG A 292 -23.90 -3.48 -9.28
CA ARG A 292 -25.17 -3.91 -9.87
C ARG A 292 -26.35 -3.11 -9.32
N LEU A 293 -26.42 -2.96 -7.99
CA LEU A 293 -27.46 -2.16 -7.35
C LEU A 293 -27.40 -0.69 -7.77
N GLY A 294 -26.20 -0.14 -8.00
CA GLY A 294 -26.02 1.19 -8.55
C GLY A 294 -26.58 1.36 -9.96
N ALA A 295 -26.58 0.29 -10.76
CA ALA A 295 -27.15 0.25 -12.10
C ALA A 295 -28.62 -0.22 -12.15
N GLY A 296 -29.27 -0.41 -10.98
CA GLY A 296 -30.66 -0.90 -10.89
C GLY A 296 -30.81 -2.40 -11.18
N ILE A 297 -29.73 -3.16 -11.15
CA ILE A 297 -29.72 -4.61 -11.40
C ILE A 297 -29.77 -5.33 -10.04
N THR A 298 -30.83 -6.11 -9.83
CA THR A 298 -31.02 -6.92 -8.60
C THR A 298 -30.75 -8.41 -8.82
N ASP A 299 -30.68 -8.85 -10.08
CA ASP A 299 -30.43 -10.25 -10.43
C ASP A 299 -29.05 -10.71 -9.98
N GLY A 300 -29.01 -11.84 -9.25
CA GLY A 300 -27.81 -12.43 -8.67
C GLY A 300 -27.16 -11.63 -7.51
N VAL A 301 -27.76 -10.51 -7.09
CA VAL A 301 -27.25 -9.69 -5.98
C VAL A 301 -27.41 -10.39 -4.63
N PRO A 302 -28.53 -11.05 -4.30
CA PRO A 302 -28.66 -11.77 -3.03
C PRO A 302 -27.56 -12.81 -2.81
N GLU A 303 -27.21 -13.58 -3.85
CA GLU A 303 -26.17 -14.60 -3.81
C GLU A 303 -24.78 -14.02 -3.59
N LEU A 304 -24.48 -12.89 -4.25
CA LEU A 304 -23.23 -12.16 -4.08
C LEU A 304 -23.09 -11.66 -2.63
N LEU A 305 -24.13 -11.03 -2.09
CA LEU A 305 -24.14 -10.52 -0.71
C LEU A 305 -24.08 -11.64 0.32
N GLN A 306 -24.81 -12.74 0.11
CA GLN A 306 -24.75 -13.91 0.98
C GLN A 306 -23.33 -14.50 1.05
N THR A 307 -22.68 -14.63 -0.11
CA THR A 307 -21.29 -15.10 -0.19
C THR A 307 -20.34 -14.17 0.56
N ALA A 308 -20.46 -12.86 0.34
CA ALA A 308 -19.63 -11.85 1.01
C ALA A 308 -19.87 -11.85 2.53
N ALA A 309 -21.15 -11.86 2.98
CA ALA A 309 -21.52 -11.79 4.39
C ALA A 309 -20.98 -12.97 5.19
N PHE A 310 -21.09 -14.20 4.64
CA PHE A 310 -20.62 -15.39 5.30
C PHE A 310 -19.11 -15.35 5.61
N GLY A 311 -18.31 -14.87 4.66
CA GLY A 311 -16.85 -14.89 4.80
C GLY A 311 -16.27 -13.62 5.44
N LEU A 312 -16.81 -12.43 5.13
CA LEU A 312 -16.28 -11.16 5.67
C LEU A 312 -16.46 -11.05 7.19
N GLN A 313 -17.44 -11.74 7.79
CA GLN A 313 -17.54 -11.86 9.25
C GLN A 313 -16.33 -12.53 9.89
N MET A 314 -15.59 -13.38 9.15
CA MET A 314 -14.44 -14.12 9.66
C MET A 314 -13.10 -13.43 9.32
N VAL A 315 -12.99 -12.84 8.12
CA VAL A 315 -11.72 -12.34 7.60
C VAL A 315 -11.74 -10.86 7.20
N GLY A 316 -12.90 -10.21 7.24
CA GLY A 316 -13.08 -8.80 6.93
C GLY A 316 -12.63 -7.87 8.07
N ASN A 317 -12.49 -6.61 7.76
CA ASN A 317 -12.31 -5.53 8.74
C ASN A 317 -13.57 -4.64 8.82
N SER A 318 -13.53 -3.59 9.65
CA SER A 318 -14.64 -2.66 9.82
C SER A 318 -15.09 -2.00 8.52
N TYR A 319 -14.15 -1.63 7.64
CA TYR A 319 -14.46 -1.04 6.32
C TYR A 319 -15.22 -2.02 5.41
N ASP A 320 -14.77 -3.27 5.35
CA ASP A 320 -15.44 -4.31 4.57
C ASP A 320 -16.87 -4.54 5.06
N MET A 321 -17.08 -4.46 6.39
CA MET A 321 -18.42 -4.61 6.99
C MET A 321 -19.33 -3.44 6.71
N VAL A 322 -18.81 -2.19 6.70
CA VAL A 322 -19.59 -1.00 6.32
C VAL A 322 -20.03 -1.11 4.86
N GLU A 323 -19.10 -1.39 3.92
CA GLU A 323 -19.44 -1.57 2.51
C GLU A 323 -20.49 -2.66 2.28
N LEU A 324 -20.37 -3.79 2.98
CA LEU A 324 -21.34 -4.87 2.91
C LEU A 324 -22.72 -4.42 3.42
N ARG A 325 -22.78 -3.77 4.58
CA ARG A 325 -24.05 -3.28 5.18
C ARG A 325 -24.71 -2.22 4.31
N GLN A 326 -23.94 -1.35 3.69
CA GLN A 326 -24.45 -0.38 2.72
C GLN A 326 -25.12 -1.08 1.52
N ALA A 327 -24.50 -2.13 0.98
CA ALA A 327 -25.06 -2.88 -0.14
C ALA A 327 -26.31 -3.67 0.25
N GLU A 328 -26.33 -4.29 1.43
CA GLU A 328 -27.51 -4.99 1.97
C GLU A 328 -28.68 -4.01 2.20
N ALA A 329 -28.39 -2.84 2.79
CA ALA A 329 -29.41 -1.80 3.03
C ALA A 329 -29.97 -1.23 1.71
N LYS A 330 -29.09 -1.02 0.72
CA LYS A 330 -29.51 -0.57 -0.61
C LYS A 330 -30.43 -1.60 -1.28
N LEU A 331 -30.12 -2.90 -1.18
CA LEU A 331 -31.00 -3.95 -1.69
C LEU A 331 -32.35 -3.95 -0.97
N ALA A 332 -32.38 -3.81 0.37
CA ALA A 332 -33.61 -3.71 1.14
C ALA A 332 -34.46 -2.50 0.70
N LEU A 333 -33.82 -1.34 0.49
CA LEU A 333 -34.49 -0.13 0.02
C LEU A 333 -35.11 -0.31 -1.38
N ILE A 334 -34.38 -0.90 -2.32
CA ILE A 334 -34.88 -1.21 -3.67
C ILE A 334 -36.07 -2.19 -3.63
N ASN A 335 -36.05 -3.13 -2.69
CA ASN A 335 -37.16 -4.08 -2.48
C ASN A 335 -38.36 -3.47 -1.74
N GLY A 336 -38.34 -2.17 -1.41
CA GLY A 336 -39.41 -1.46 -0.73
C GLY A 336 -39.40 -1.60 0.81
N ASP A 337 -38.39 -2.22 1.39
CA ASP A 337 -38.24 -2.38 2.85
C ASP A 337 -37.36 -1.26 3.45
N ALA A 338 -37.91 -0.01 3.36
CA ALA A 338 -37.18 1.17 3.80
C ALA A 338 -36.93 1.21 5.31
N GLU A 339 -37.79 0.63 6.13
CA GLU A 339 -37.61 0.53 7.58
C GLU A 339 -36.42 -0.36 7.94
N ARG A 340 -36.30 -1.53 7.30
CA ARG A 340 -35.17 -2.41 7.47
C ARG A 340 -33.88 -1.77 7.01
N ALA A 341 -33.88 -1.12 5.83
CA ALA A 341 -32.72 -0.40 5.32
C ALA A 341 -32.26 0.69 6.28
N ARG A 342 -33.20 1.49 6.82
CA ARG A 342 -32.93 2.51 7.84
C ARG A 342 -32.28 1.92 9.08
N SER A 343 -32.84 0.84 9.63
CA SER A 343 -32.32 0.18 10.82
C SER A 343 -30.89 -0.33 10.61
N MET A 344 -30.61 -0.90 9.44
CA MET A 344 -29.26 -1.41 9.11
C MET A 344 -28.23 -0.29 9.04
N ILE A 345 -28.56 0.82 8.38
CA ILE A 345 -27.63 1.95 8.24
C ILE A 345 -27.48 2.70 9.56
N GLN A 346 -28.56 2.88 10.34
CA GLN A 346 -28.47 3.48 11.66
C GLN A 346 -27.53 2.69 12.57
N ALA A 347 -27.60 1.35 12.54
CA ALA A 347 -26.70 0.49 13.30
C ALA A 347 -25.21 0.69 12.91
N VAL A 348 -24.91 0.95 11.63
CA VAL A 348 -23.54 1.28 11.18
C VAL A 348 -23.09 2.63 11.75
N LEU A 349 -23.97 3.63 11.75
CA LEU A 349 -23.65 4.99 12.20
C LEU A 349 -23.52 5.09 13.72
N ASP A 350 -24.26 4.27 14.47
CA ASP A 350 -24.29 4.28 15.94
C ASP A 350 -23.18 3.39 16.55
N ASP A 351 -22.60 2.48 15.79
CA ASP A 351 -21.51 1.62 16.28
C ASP A 351 -20.20 2.41 16.40
N PRO A 352 -19.55 2.46 17.58
CA PRO A 352 -18.34 3.24 17.76
C PRO A 352 -17.14 2.79 16.91
N VAL A 353 -17.15 1.55 16.41
CA VAL A 353 -16.09 1.02 15.55
C VAL A 353 -16.33 1.40 14.08
N THR A 354 -17.57 1.22 13.60
CA THR A 354 -17.93 1.51 12.20
C THR A 354 -18.44 2.93 11.98
N GLY A 355 -18.91 3.62 13.02
CA GLY A 355 -19.37 5.00 13.01
C GLY A 355 -18.35 6.02 13.52
N GLY A 356 -17.11 5.58 13.80
CA GLY A 356 -16.06 6.45 14.34
C GLY A 356 -15.56 7.52 13.35
N PRO A 357 -14.84 8.55 13.86
CA PRO A 357 -14.43 9.73 13.07
C PRO A 357 -13.43 9.40 11.95
N GLU A 358 -12.82 8.22 11.98
CA GLU A 358 -11.86 7.76 10.95
C GLU A 358 -12.55 7.08 9.76
N MET A 359 -13.87 6.82 9.87
CA MET A 359 -14.64 6.15 8.83
C MET A 359 -15.31 7.17 7.91
N ALA A 360 -15.22 6.93 6.60
CA ALA A 360 -15.97 7.69 5.62
C ALA A 360 -17.43 7.19 5.58
N LEU A 361 -18.33 8.00 6.04
CA LEU A 361 -19.73 7.65 6.25
C LEU A 361 -20.69 8.39 5.31
N GLY A 362 -20.17 9.17 4.36
CA GLY A 362 -20.98 9.95 3.42
C GLY A 362 -22.00 9.10 2.67
N GLN A 363 -21.60 7.90 2.23
CA GLN A 363 -22.52 6.96 1.59
C GLN A 363 -23.57 6.40 2.56
N SER A 364 -23.20 6.11 3.81
CA SER A 364 -24.17 5.68 4.84
C SER A 364 -25.18 6.79 5.14
N GLN A 365 -24.70 8.04 5.28
CA GLN A 365 -25.57 9.22 5.48
C GLN A 365 -26.52 9.42 4.29
N LEU A 366 -26.02 9.22 3.06
CA LEU A 366 -26.83 9.32 1.84
C LEU A 366 -27.93 8.25 1.80
N LEU A 367 -27.59 7.00 2.10
CA LEU A 367 -28.56 5.90 2.18
C LEU A 367 -29.60 6.15 3.27
N LEU A 368 -29.21 6.68 4.43
CA LEU A 368 -30.15 7.04 5.49
C LEU A 368 -31.12 8.13 5.02
N ALA A 369 -30.64 9.14 4.30
CA ALA A 369 -31.49 10.17 3.70
C ALA A 369 -32.51 9.60 2.70
N GLN A 370 -32.08 8.65 1.87
CA GLN A 370 -32.94 7.93 0.93
C GLN A 370 -34.00 7.08 1.65
N CYS A 371 -33.64 6.45 2.78
CA CYS A 371 -34.61 5.73 3.61
C CYS A 371 -35.70 6.66 4.17
N TYR A 372 -35.33 7.81 4.73
CA TYR A 372 -36.30 8.82 5.20
C TYR A 372 -37.22 9.32 4.06
N GLN A 373 -36.63 9.53 2.87
CA GLN A 373 -37.39 9.92 1.69
C GLN A 373 -38.43 8.84 1.30
N ALA A 374 -38.03 7.57 1.27
CA ALA A 374 -38.91 6.46 0.92
C ALA A 374 -40.04 6.25 1.96
N LEU A 375 -39.79 6.59 3.23
CA LEU A 375 -40.76 6.54 4.32
C LEU A 375 -41.71 7.77 4.34
N GLY A 376 -41.50 8.74 3.46
CA GLY A 376 -42.34 9.97 3.41
C GLY A 376 -41.93 11.01 4.48
N GLU A 377 -40.82 10.81 5.19
CA GLU A 377 -40.37 11.71 6.26
C GLU A 377 -39.55 12.89 5.67
N ALA A 378 -40.23 13.73 4.88
CA ALA A 378 -39.61 14.75 4.01
C ALA A 378 -38.65 15.72 4.74
N ASP A 379 -39.00 16.16 5.96
CA ASP A 379 -38.15 17.10 6.71
C ASP A 379 -36.87 16.42 7.25
N GLN A 380 -36.96 15.14 7.67
CA GLN A 380 -35.82 14.37 8.09
C GLN A 380 -34.91 14.05 6.89
N ALA A 381 -35.52 13.66 5.76
CA ALA A 381 -34.77 13.39 4.52
C ALA A 381 -33.96 14.61 4.08
N ARG A 382 -34.57 15.83 4.04
CA ARG A 382 -33.86 17.06 3.66
C ARG A 382 -32.66 17.34 4.58
N ARG A 383 -32.85 17.25 5.90
CA ARG A 383 -31.74 17.45 6.86
C ARG A 383 -30.64 16.42 6.65
N GLN A 384 -31.02 15.17 6.46
CA GLN A 384 -30.06 14.07 6.32
C GLN A 384 -29.29 14.14 4.98
N PHE A 385 -29.93 14.58 3.88
CA PHE A 385 -29.25 14.88 2.62
C PHE A 385 -28.20 15.98 2.77
N ALA A 386 -28.46 17.04 3.57
CA ALA A 386 -27.49 18.08 3.84
C ALA A 386 -26.28 17.53 4.63
N VAL A 387 -26.49 16.65 5.62
CA VAL A 387 -25.42 15.99 6.36
C VAL A 387 -24.59 15.11 5.43
N ALA A 388 -25.25 14.31 4.59
CA ALA A 388 -24.57 13.48 3.61
C ALA A 388 -23.72 14.30 2.63
N ALA A 389 -24.27 15.43 2.13
CA ALA A 389 -23.57 16.29 1.19
C ALA A 389 -22.27 16.86 1.78
N MET A 390 -22.32 17.38 3.02
CA MET A 390 -21.12 17.90 3.71
C MET A 390 -20.04 16.80 3.87
N GLN A 391 -20.44 15.61 4.24
CA GLN A 391 -19.51 14.50 4.41
C GLN A 391 -18.88 14.07 3.07
N LEU A 392 -19.72 13.92 2.02
CA LEU A 392 -19.27 13.55 0.68
C LEU A 392 -18.31 14.59 0.06
N GLU A 393 -18.48 15.89 0.37
CA GLU A 393 -17.53 16.93 -0.04
C GLU A 393 -16.16 16.71 0.61
N VAL A 394 -16.12 16.43 1.91
CA VAL A 394 -14.87 16.14 2.64
C VAL A 394 -14.17 14.91 2.06
N GLU A 395 -14.93 13.87 1.69
CA GLU A 395 -14.42 12.64 1.07
C GLU A 395 -13.95 12.83 -0.39
N GLY A 396 -14.28 13.98 -1.00
CA GLY A 396 -13.95 14.26 -2.41
C GLY A 396 -14.91 13.59 -3.40
N ARG A 397 -16.08 13.11 -2.96
CA ARG A 397 -17.16 12.52 -3.78
C ARG A 397 -18.07 13.61 -4.31
N LEU A 398 -17.49 14.57 -5.05
CA LEU A 398 -18.13 15.85 -5.38
C LEU A 398 -19.44 15.70 -6.15
N ARG A 399 -19.53 14.72 -7.07
CA ARG A 399 -20.77 14.49 -7.84
C ARG A 399 -21.92 14.05 -6.93
N ALA A 400 -21.67 13.09 -6.05
CA ALA A 400 -22.65 12.62 -5.07
C ALA A 400 -23.03 13.72 -4.06
N ALA A 401 -22.07 14.57 -3.67
CA ALA A 401 -22.31 15.71 -2.81
C ALA A 401 -23.26 16.73 -3.46
N VAL A 402 -23.04 17.07 -4.73
CA VAL A 402 -23.93 17.98 -5.49
C VAL A 402 -25.35 17.42 -5.57
N ASP A 403 -25.51 16.13 -5.87
CA ASP A 403 -26.83 15.50 -5.92
C ASP A 403 -27.51 15.49 -4.54
N ALA A 404 -26.77 15.24 -3.46
CA ALA A 404 -27.30 15.30 -2.10
C ALA A 404 -27.71 16.73 -1.71
N TRP A 405 -26.93 17.77 -2.06
CA TRP A 405 -27.31 19.17 -1.85
C TRP A 405 -28.61 19.53 -2.59
N ARG A 406 -28.79 19.06 -3.83
CA ARG A 406 -30.03 19.28 -4.59
C ARG A 406 -31.22 18.63 -3.91
N CYS A 407 -31.09 17.39 -3.44
CA CYS A 407 -32.13 16.70 -2.68
C CYS A 407 -32.49 17.44 -1.40
N SER A 408 -31.50 17.96 -0.67
CA SER A 408 -31.74 18.77 0.53
C SER A 408 -32.54 20.05 0.26
N ALA A 409 -32.34 20.63 -0.91
CA ALA A 409 -33.10 21.80 -1.39
C ALA A 409 -34.45 21.45 -2.03
N GLY A 410 -34.86 20.18 -2.04
CA GLY A 410 -36.09 19.71 -2.67
C GLY A 410 -36.05 19.71 -4.20
N GLN A 411 -34.86 19.72 -4.80
CA GLN A 411 -34.66 19.69 -6.25
C GLN A 411 -34.37 18.24 -6.71
N PRO A 412 -34.75 17.88 -7.97
CA PRO A 412 -34.43 16.56 -8.52
C PRO A 412 -32.90 16.41 -8.73
N ILE A 413 -32.41 15.18 -8.63
CA ILE A 413 -31.03 14.82 -8.93
C ILE A 413 -30.69 14.97 -10.40
N LEU A 414 -29.42 15.33 -10.69
CA LEU A 414 -28.94 15.51 -12.07
C LEU A 414 -28.54 14.18 -12.72
N THR A 415 -28.31 13.15 -11.94
CA THR A 415 -27.81 11.86 -12.39
C THR A 415 -28.93 10.82 -12.39
N GLU A 416 -29.22 10.24 -13.56
CA GLU A 416 -30.18 9.12 -13.71
C GLU A 416 -29.81 7.88 -12.87
N SER A 417 -28.55 7.78 -12.38
CA SER A 417 -28.04 6.64 -11.59
C SER A 417 -28.60 6.56 -10.16
N LEU A 418 -29.18 7.65 -9.62
CA LEU A 418 -29.82 7.63 -8.30
C LEU A 418 -31.35 7.48 -8.39
N THR A 419 -31.96 7.62 -9.58
CA THR A 419 -33.41 7.66 -9.77
C THR A 419 -34.06 6.35 -10.17
N ARG A 420 -33.26 5.30 -10.49
CA ARG A 420 -33.85 3.97 -10.66
C ARG A 420 -33.79 3.23 -9.33
N THR A 421 -34.66 3.69 -8.43
CA THR A 421 -35.13 2.92 -7.28
C THR A 421 -36.30 2.04 -7.68
#